data_bb560c2f95f7f5bc1265b9f275462851
#
_entry.id   bb560c2f95f7f5bc1265b9f275462851
#
_cell.length_a   1.000
_cell.length_b   1.000
_cell.length_c   1.000
_cell.angle_alpha   90.00
_cell.angle_beta   90.00
_cell.angle_gamma   90.00
#
_symmetry.space_group_name_H-M   'P 1'
#
loop_
_entity.id
_entity.type
_entity.pdbx_description
1 polymer ?
#
loop_
_entity_poly.entity_id
_entity_poly.type
_entity_poly.pdbx_seq_one_letter_code
_entity_poly.pdbx_strand_id
1 'polypeptide(L)'
;MCIRDSLSKEAVASALVSCTEAKVAAMQELLIASRYSCGIATGTGTDGAIIISNAESKTHLTNAGKHSKLGELIGRTVISSIKEALKLQQGITPQIQHDIIHRMDRFGVTEDALWDCYKETYRNLIRAEFTDILDRIRTDDTLVTYTSLYAHLLDQLSWGLLSFAECRIAANELLKLAVLHPDAECGTENIIQNYILAIADRIHRESLKKK
;
A
#
# COMPACT_ATOMS: atom_id res chain seq x y z
N MET A 1 -11.37 7.94 -22.10
CA MET A 1 -11.91 6.62 -22.49
C MET A 1 -12.81 6.77 -23.70
N CYS A 2 -12.62 5.91 -24.71
CA CYS A 2 -13.47 5.89 -25.91
C CYS A 2 -14.37 4.66 -25.90
N ILE A 3 -15.66 4.85 -26.08
CA ILE A 3 -16.68 3.79 -26.14
C ILE A 3 -17.23 3.75 -27.57
N ARG A 4 -17.15 2.57 -28.17
CA ARG A 4 -17.56 2.34 -29.56
C ARG A 4 -19.05 2.61 -29.82
N ASP A 5 -19.89 2.34 -28.83
CA ASP A 5 -21.32 2.42 -28.91
C ASP A 5 -21.84 3.80 -28.47
N SER A 6 -23.04 4.15 -28.91
CA SER A 6 -23.72 5.37 -28.51
C SER A 6 -24.21 5.25 -27.05
N LEU A 7 -24.09 6.34 -26.30
CA LEU A 7 -24.54 6.38 -24.88
C LEU A 7 -25.61 7.45 -24.71
N SER A 8 -26.57 7.17 -23.83
CA SER A 8 -27.44 8.22 -23.28
C SER A 8 -26.63 9.16 -22.37
N LYS A 9 -27.13 10.36 -22.11
CA LYS A 9 -26.45 11.33 -21.21
C LYS A 9 -26.21 10.78 -19.82
N GLU A 10 -27.17 10.02 -19.31
CA GLU A 10 -27.11 9.37 -17.99
C GLU A 10 -26.03 8.26 -17.99
N ALA A 11 -25.92 7.50 -19.09
CA ALA A 11 -24.90 6.48 -19.25
C ALA A 11 -23.49 7.11 -19.33
N VAL A 12 -23.31 8.26 -19.98
CA VAL A 12 -22.03 9.01 -19.99
C VAL A 12 -21.65 9.43 -18.55
N ALA A 13 -22.59 9.98 -17.79
CA ALA A 13 -22.35 10.36 -16.40
C ALA A 13 -21.97 9.15 -15.55
N SER A 14 -22.70 8.04 -15.68
CA SER A 14 -22.41 6.78 -14.98
C SER A 14 -21.06 6.20 -15.37
N ALA A 15 -20.67 6.30 -16.67
CA ALA A 15 -19.37 5.84 -17.14
C ALA A 15 -18.22 6.64 -16.50
N LEU A 16 -18.38 7.95 -16.31
CA LEU A 16 -17.40 8.81 -15.65
C LEU A 16 -17.20 8.40 -14.18
N VAL A 17 -18.30 8.15 -13.46
CA VAL A 17 -18.26 7.66 -12.07
C VAL A 17 -17.56 6.31 -12.01
N SER A 18 -17.97 5.33 -12.83
CA SER A 18 -17.34 4.00 -12.88
C SER A 18 -15.85 4.07 -13.19
N CYS A 19 -15.43 4.98 -14.06
CA CYS A 19 -14.03 5.22 -14.40
C CYS A 19 -13.24 5.74 -13.19
N THR A 20 -13.79 6.70 -12.46
CA THR A 20 -13.15 7.28 -11.27
C THR A 20 -13.00 6.25 -10.15
N GLU A 21 -14.06 5.46 -9.89
CA GLU A 21 -14.03 4.40 -8.89
C GLU A 21 -13.02 3.30 -9.25
N ALA A 22 -12.95 2.90 -10.51
CA ALA A 22 -11.99 1.91 -10.99
C ALA A 22 -10.53 2.41 -10.86
N LYS A 23 -10.28 3.70 -11.09
CA LYS A 23 -8.97 4.31 -10.83
C LYS A 23 -8.60 4.22 -9.34
N VAL A 24 -9.51 4.56 -8.44
CA VAL A 24 -9.30 4.44 -6.99
C VAL A 24 -8.99 3.00 -6.61
N ALA A 25 -9.75 2.03 -7.13
CA ALA A 25 -9.49 0.61 -6.88
C ALA A 25 -8.09 0.18 -7.32
N ALA A 26 -7.61 0.63 -8.49
CA ALA A 26 -6.25 0.34 -8.97
C ALA A 26 -5.17 0.87 -8.02
N MET A 27 -5.35 2.08 -7.49
CA MET A 27 -4.42 2.68 -6.53
C MET A 27 -4.44 1.95 -5.19
N GLN A 28 -5.62 1.53 -4.72
CA GLN A 28 -5.80 0.73 -3.52
C GLN A 28 -5.11 -0.64 -3.65
N GLU A 29 -5.31 -1.33 -4.77
CA GLU A 29 -4.69 -2.65 -5.03
C GLU A 29 -3.16 -2.60 -5.13
N LEU A 30 -2.58 -1.44 -5.46
CA LEU A 30 -1.14 -1.19 -5.46
C LEU A 30 -0.65 -0.51 -4.17
N LEU A 31 -1.53 -0.26 -3.20
CA LEU A 31 -1.20 0.39 -1.92
C LEU A 31 -0.43 1.70 -2.08
N ILE A 32 -0.84 2.54 -3.04
CA ILE A 32 -0.19 3.83 -3.30
C ILE A 32 -0.38 4.74 -2.08
N ALA A 33 0.71 5.11 -1.42
CA ALA A 33 0.66 5.99 -0.25
C ALA A 33 0.11 7.38 -0.60
N SER A 34 -0.74 7.94 0.26
CA SER A 34 -1.16 9.34 0.17
C SER A 34 0.01 10.26 0.55
N ARG A 35 0.14 11.39 -0.14
CA ARG A 35 1.12 12.43 0.25
C ARG A 35 0.62 13.34 1.37
N TYR A 36 -0.65 13.30 1.71
CA TYR A 36 -1.31 14.23 2.64
C TYR A 36 -1.85 13.56 3.90
N SER A 37 -1.76 12.24 3.97
CA SER A 37 -2.24 11.45 5.11
C SER A 37 -1.49 10.12 5.20
N CYS A 38 -1.63 9.41 6.30
CA CYS A 38 -1.14 8.04 6.44
C CYS A 38 -2.01 6.99 5.70
N GLY A 39 -3.03 7.42 4.96
CA GLY A 39 -3.91 6.55 4.18
C GLY A 39 -3.34 6.19 2.80
N ILE A 40 -4.16 5.47 2.04
CA ILE A 40 -3.90 5.13 0.63
C ILE A 40 -4.47 6.23 -0.26
N ALA A 41 -3.77 6.59 -1.32
CA ALA A 41 -4.19 7.61 -2.26
C ALA A 41 -5.47 7.20 -3.00
N THR A 42 -6.37 8.15 -3.21
CA THR A 42 -7.62 7.98 -4.00
C THR A 42 -7.57 8.69 -5.34
N GLY A 43 -6.50 9.44 -5.60
CA GLY A 43 -6.31 10.20 -6.83
C GLY A 43 -4.97 10.91 -6.87
N THR A 44 -4.76 11.68 -7.95
CA THR A 44 -3.63 12.59 -8.12
C THR A 44 -4.11 14.03 -8.16
N GLY A 45 -3.25 15.01 -7.87
CA GLY A 45 -3.63 16.43 -7.88
C GLY A 45 -4.07 16.99 -9.24
N THR A 46 -3.84 16.24 -10.32
CA THR A 46 -4.16 16.64 -11.71
C THR A 46 -5.10 15.65 -12.39
N ASP A 47 -5.93 14.94 -11.64
CA ASP A 47 -6.86 13.96 -12.18
C ASP A 47 -7.88 14.61 -13.12
N GLY A 48 -7.99 14.06 -14.32
CA GLY A 48 -9.02 14.41 -15.29
C GLY A 48 -9.51 13.15 -16.00
N ALA A 49 -10.79 13.10 -16.35
CA ALA A 49 -11.35 12.00 -17.12
C ALA A 49 -12.27 12.56 -18.23
N ILE A 50 -12.17 11.97 -19.41
CA ILE A 50 -13.02 12.28 -20.56
C ILE A 50 -13.66 10.99 -21.05
N ILE A 51 -14.99 11.01 -21.24
CA ILE A 51 -15.74 9.92 -21.86
C ILE A 51 -16.15 10.35 -23.24
N ILE A 52 -15.78 9.57 -24.24
CA ILE A 52 -16.16 9.80 -25.65
C ILE A 52 -16.98 8.58 -26.08
N SER A 53 -18.17 8.81 -26.62
CA SER A 53 -19.04 7.80 -27.22
C SER A 53 -19.30 8.09 -28.69
N ASN A 54 -19.52 7.06 -29.49
CA ASN A 54 -19.83 7.19 -30.91
C ASN A 54 -21.33 7.43 -31.11
N ALA A 55 -21.72 8.68 -31.37
CA ALA A 55 -23.11 9.03 -31.57
C ALA A 55 -23.75 8.39 -32.84
N GLU A 56 -22.94 7.94 -33.82
CA GLU A 56 -23.41 7.32 -35.06
C GLU A 56 -23.58 5.79 -34.93
N SER A 57 -23.22 5.22 -33.77
CA SER A 57 -23.39 3.76 -33.53
C SER A 57 -24.88 3.38 -33.56
N LYS A 58 -25.17 2.26 -34.25
CA LYS A 58 -26.51 1.66 -34.25
C LYS A 58 -26.89 1.06 -32.89
N THR A 59 -25.89 0.74 -32.03
CA THR A 59 -26.10 0.24 -30.69
C THR A 59 -26.16 1.44 -29.74
N HIS A 60 -27.27 1.57 -29.04
CA HIS A 60 -27.47 2.62 -28.03
C HIS A 60 -27.55 2.00 -26.64
N LEU A 61 -26.65 2.40 -25.71
CA LEU A 61 -26.58 1.90 -24.35
C LEU A 61 -27.05 2.97 -23.37
N THR A 62 -27.91 2.60 -22.48
CA THR A 62 -28.54 3.50 -21.47
C THR A 62 -27.99 3.35 -20.08
N ASN A 63 -27.07 2.40 -19.83
CA ASN A 63 -26.50 2.14 -18.53
C ASN A 63 -25.01 1.79 -18.64
N ALA A 64 -24.18 2.47 -17.86
CA ALA A 64 -22.74 2.20 -17.69
C ALA A 64 -22.34 2.07 -16.20
N GLY A 65 -23.32 1.92 -15.33
CA GLY A 65 -23.09 1.69 -13.89
C GLY A 65 -22.57 0.30 -13.57
N LYS A 66 -22.16 0.08 -12.34
CA LYS A 66 -21.51 -1.14 -11.85
C LYS A 66 -22.23 -2.47 -12.12
N HIS A 67 -23.56 -2.43 -12.21
CA HIS A 67 -24.39 -3.62 -12.47
C HIS A 67 -24.70 -3.83 -13.96
N SER A 68 -24.02 -3.10 -14.85
CA SER A 68 -24.15 -3.28 -16.30
C SER A 68 -22.88 -3.92 -16.88
N LYS A 69 -23.04 -4.62 -18.02
CA LYS A 69 -21.88 -5.19 -18.74
C LYS A 69 -20.88 -4.13 -19.18
N LEU A 70 -21.36 -2.95 -19.58
CA LEU A 70 -20.49 -1.84 -19.92
C LEU A 70 -19.72 -1.35 -18.70
N GLY A 71 -20.37 -1.18 -17.54
CA GLY A 71 -19.69 -0.78 -16.31
C GLY A 71 -18.62 -1.77 -15.86
N GLU A 72 -18.88 -3.08 -15.96
CA GLU A 72 -17.86 -4.12 -15.71
C GLU A 72 -16.63 -3.95 -16.63
N LEU A 73 -16.87 -3.76 -17.93
CA LEU A 73 -15.80 -3.57 -18.91
C LEU A 73 -15.00 -2.29 -18.64
N ILE A 74 -15.67 -1.19 -18.29
CA ILE A 74 -15.03 0.06 -17.87
C ILE A 74 -14.11 -0.20 -16.69
N GLY A 75 -14.64 -0.82 -15.63
CA GLY A 75 -13.90 -1.10 -14.41
C GLY A 75 -12.62 -1.89 -14.69
N ARG A 76 -12.73 -3.02 -15.38
CA ARG A 76 -11.59 -3.88 -15.72
C ARG A 76 -10.54 -3.17 -16.59
N THR A 77 -10.98 -2.46 -17.60
CA THR A 77 -10.08 -1.75 -18.53
C THR A 77 -9.33 -0.63 -17.83
N VAL A 78 -10.03 0.18 -17.01
CA VAL A 78 -9.42 1.30 -16.30
C VAL A 78 -8.43 0.79 -15.24
N ILE A 79 -8.78 -0.23 -14.45
CA ILE A 79 -7.86 -0.82 -13.48
C ILE A 79 -6.58 -1.30 -14.17
N SER A 80 -6.71 -2.04 -15.27
CA SER A 80 -5.55 -2.53 -16.02
C SER A 80 -4.70 -1.39 -16.57
N SER A 81 -5.32 -0.39 -17.19
CA SER A 81 -4.62 0.76 -17.80
C SER A 81 -3.90 1.62 -16.76
N ILE A 82 -4.52 1.86 -15.61
CA ILE A 82 -3.90 2.63 -14.51
C ILE A 82 -2.70 1.88 -13.94
N LYS A 83 -2.81 0.57 -13.72
CA LYS A 83 -1.68 -0.24 -13.24
C LYS A 83 -0.51 -0.22 -14.21
N GLU A 84 -0.79 -0.36 -15.52
CA GLU A 84 0.27 -0.29 -16.52
C GLU A 84 0.89 1.11 -16.61
N ALA A 85 0.10 2.18 -16.52
CA ALA A 85 0.61 3.54 -16.51
C ALA A 85 1.51 3.80 -15.30
N LEU A 86 1.12 3.36 -14.10
CA LEU A 86 1.93 3.49 -12.87
C LEU A 86 3.24 2.71 -12.97
N LYS A 87 3.20 1.51 -13.55
CA LYS A 87 4.39 0.72 -13.84
C LYS A 87 5.35 1.45 -14.79
N LEU A 88 4.85 2.00 -15.89
CA LEU A 88 5.66 2.68 -16.90
C LEU A 88 6.22 4.03 -16.42
N GLN A 89 5.45 4.78 -15.64
CA GLN A 89 5.84 6.13 -15.20
C GLN A 89 6.67 6.14 -13.92
N GLN A 90 6.38 5.25 -12.98
CA GLN A 90 6.91 5.30 -11.62
C GLN A 90 7.54 3.97 -11.18
N GLY A 91 7.53 2.95 -12.03
CA GLY A 91 8.01 1.62 -11.69
C GLY A 91 7.16 0.88 -10.65
N ILE A 92 5.98 1.40 -10.29
CA ILE A 92 5.14 0.79 -9.25
C ILE A 92 4.52 -0.50 -9.78
N THR A 93 4.89 -1.60 -9.15
CA THR A 93 4.40 -2.94 -9.46
C THR A 93 4.13 -3.70 -8.16
N PRO A 94 3.36 -4.82 -8.19
CA PRO A 94 3.19 -5.67 -7.02
C PRO A 94 4.52 -6.15 -6.41
N GLN A 95 5.54 -6.38 -7.25
CA GLN A 95 6.87 -6.83 -6.82
C GLN A 95 7.61 -5.73 -6.04
N ILE A 96 7.56 -4.49 -6.50
CA ILE A 96 8.15 -3.35 -5.78
C ILE A 96 7.40 -3.09 -4.47
N GLN A 97 6.09 -3.32 -4.44
CA GLN A 97 5.29 -3.20 -3.22
C GLN A 97 5.47 -4.39 -2.24
N HIS A 98 6.20 -5.44 -2.63
CA HIS A 98 6.59 -6.54 -1.75
C HIS A 98 7.84 -6.17 -0.93
N ASP A 99 7.69 -5.15 -0.07
CA ASP A 99 8.78 -4.52 0.67
C ASP A 99 8.23 -3.87 1.96
N ILE A 100 8.88 -4.13 3.09
CA ILE A 100 8.41 -3.63 4.39
C ILE A 100 8.47 -2.11 4.49
N ILE A 101 9.46 -1.47 3.85
CA ILE A 101 9.56 -0.01 3.84
C ILE A 101 8.40 0.58 3.05
N HIS A 102 8.13 0.09 1.83
CA HIS A 102 6.99 0.57 1.04
C HIS A 102 5.64 0.36 1.75
N ARG A 103 5.50 -0.70 2.55
CA ARG A 103 4.28 -0.95 3.35
C ARG A 103 4.10 0.05 4.48
N MET A 104 5.21 0.47 5.10
CA MET A 104 5.18 1.21 6.36
C MET A 104 5.60 2.68 6.22
N ASP A 105 6.08 3.11 5.05
CA ASP A 105 6.54 4.49 4.78
C ASP A 105 5.47 5.54 5.14
N ARG A 106 4.21 5.28 4.79
CA ARG A 106 3.07 6.16 5.11
C ARG A 106 2.79 6.32 6.61
N PHE A 107 3.36 5.45 7.43
CA PHE A 107 3.34 5.54 8.90
C PHE A 107 4.65 6.12 9.46
N GLY A 108 5.56 6.59 8.61
CA GLY A 108 6.83 7.19 9.00
C GLY A 108 7.95 6.18 9.27
N VAL A 109 7.77 4.90 8.93
CA VAL A 109 8.83 3.90 9.02
C VAL A 109 9.67 3.96 7.76
N THR A 110 10.70 4.78 7.80
CA THR A 110 11.68 4.96 6.73
C THR A 110 13.00 4.26 7.06
N GLU A 111 13.88 4.12 6.06
CA GLU A 111 15.23 3.61 6.30
C GLU A 111 16.00 4.48 7.31
N ASP A 112 15.80 5.81 7.27
CA ASP A 112 16.44 6.72 8.21
C ASP A 112 15.91 6.55 9.63
N ALA A 113 14.59 6.41 9.80
CA ALA A 113 13.99 6.15 11.12
C ALA A 113 14.49 4.82 11.73
N LEU A 114 14.62 3.78 10.91
CA LEU A 114 15.19 2.50 11.33
C LEU A 114 16.68 2.62 11.70
N TRP A 115 17.46 3.36 10.91
CA TRP A 115 18.86 3.61 11.19
C TRP A 115 19.07 4.40 12.47
N ASP A 116 18.32 5.46 12.69
CA ASP A 116 18.44 6.29 13.87
C ASP A 116 18.14 5.47 15.14
N CYS A 117 17.07 4.68 15.12
CA CYS A 117 16.75 3.74 16.20
C CYS A 117 17.87 2.71 16.42
N TYR A 118 18.38 2.11 15.33
CA TYR A 118 19.47 1.13 15.40
C TYR A 118 20.75 1.72 16.00
N LYS A 119 21.14 2.89 15.52
CA LYS A 119 22.35 3.61 16.00
C LYS A 119 22.25 3.97 17.48
N GLU A 120 21.08 4.35 17.97
CA GLU A 120 20.85 4.66 19.37
C GLU A 120 20.93 3.42 20.26
N THR A 121 20.39 2.30 19.76
CA THR A 121 20.22 1.08 20.55
C THR A 121 21.47 0.19 20.55
N TYR A 122 22.07 -0.06 19.39
CA TYR A 122 23.10 -1.11 19.22
C TYR A 122 24.52 -0.59 18.92
N ARG A 123 24.67 0.46 18.14
CA ARG A 123 25.93 1.17 17.81
C ARG A 123 27.08 0.33 17.25
N ASN A 124 26.82 -0.87 16.73
CA ASN A 124 27.85 -1.83 16.32
C ASN A 124 28.02 -1.98 14.80
N LEU A 125 27.23 -1.28 13.98
CA LEU A 125 27.36 -1.24 12.53
C LEU A 125 27.62 0.19 12.04
N ILE A 126 28.25 0.30 10.88
CA ILE A 126 28.23 1.53 10.08
C ILE A 126 27.00 1.54 9.16
N ARG A 127 26.62 2.70 8.65
CA ARG A 127 25.41 2.87 7.82
C ARG A 127 25.37 1.91 6.64
N ALA A 128 26.51 1.72 5.93
CA ALA A 128 26.57 0.83 4.76
C ALA A 128 26.25 -0.63 5.13
N GLU A 129 26.81 -1.13 6.22
CA GLU A 129 26.54 -2.50 6.70
C GLU A 129 25.09 -2.68 7.12
N PHE A 130 24.51 -1.67 7.75
CA PHE A 130 23.09 -1.64 8.12
C PHE A 130 22.22 -1.71 6.86
N THR A 131 22.46 -0.86 5.85
CA THR A 131 21.72 -0.84 4.60
C THR A 131 21.83 -2.18 3.88
N ASP A 132 23.02 -2.79 3.80
CA ASP A 132 23.21 -4.12 3.21
C ASP A 132 22.39 -5.23 3.90
N ILE A 133 22.20 -5.15 5.23
CA ILE A 133 21.38 -6.10 5.96
C ILE A 133 19.91 -5.80 5.71
N LEU A 134 19.50 -4.56 5.81
CA LEU A 134 18.13 -4.13 5.56
C LEU A 134 17.67 -4.56 4.16
N ASP A 135 18.47 -4.33 3.12
CA ASP A 135 18.14 -4.68 1.73
C ASP A 135 17.92 -6.18 1.53
N ARG A 136 18.55 -7.03 2.33
CA ARG A 136 18.33 -8.47 2.29
C ARG A 136 17.06 -8.92 2.99
N ILE A 137 16.67 -8.23 4.08
CA ILE A 137 15.50 -8.65 4.86
C ILE A 137 14.22 -7.92 4.46
N ARG A 138 14.30 -6.74 3.83
CA ARG A 138 13.13 -5.90 3.54
C ARG A 138 12.12 -6.55 2.60
N THR A 139 12.55 -7.53 1.80
CA THR A 139 11.71 -8.30 0.87
C THR A 139 11.51 -9.76 1.32
N ASP A 140 11.87 -10.11 2.55
CA ASP A 140 11.61 -11.44 3.12
C ASP A 140 10.10 -11.72 3.17
N ASP A 141 9.67 -12.84 2.60
CA ASP A 141 8.25 -13.18 2.43
C ASP A 141 7.48 -13.19 3.76
N THR A 142 8.09 -13.76 4.81
CA THR A 142 7.47 -13.83 6.14
C THR A 142 7.35 -12.44 6.74
N LEU A 143 8.43 -11.67 6.69
CA LEU A 143 8.46 -10.32 7.22
C LEU A 143 7.47 -9.40 6.48
N VAL A 144 7.43 -9.44 5.15
CA VAL A 144 6.48 -8.65 4.35
C VAL A 144 5.04 -9.05 4.62
N THR A 145 4.76 -10.35 4.77
CA THR A 145 3.40 -10.83 5.06
C THR A 145 2.89 -10.27 6.39
N TYR A 146 3.65 -10.43 7.47
CA TYR A 146 3.23 -9.94 8.79
C TYR A 146 3.24 -8.42 8.88
N THR A 147 4.18 -7.74 8.20
CA THR A 147 4.16 -6.28 8.06
C THR A 147 2.90 -5.79 7.36
N SER A 148 2.42 -6.51 6.34
CA SER A 148 1.16 -6.15 5.66
C SER A 148 -0.05 -6.23 6.59
N LEU A 149 -0.13 -7.26 7.43
CA LEU A 149 -1.16 -7.38 8.46
C LEU A 149 -1.02 -6.28 9.53
N TYR A 150 0.21 -5.94 9.91
CA TYR A 150 0.50 -4.87 10.85
C TYR A 150 0.06 -3.51 10.33
N ALA A 151 0.38 -3.18 9.07
CA ALA A 151 -0.06 -1.96 8.42
C ALA A 151 -1.60 -1.86 8.37
N HIS A 152 -2.28 -2.99 8.11
CA HIS A 152 -3.74 -3.04 8.12
C HIS A 152 -4.35 -2.82 9.51
N LEU A 153 -3.71 -3.29 10.58
CA LEU A 153 -4.14 -2.96 11.95
C LEU A 153 -4.06 -1.45 12.23
N LEU A 154 -2.99 -0.80 11.76
CA LEU A 154 -2.84 0.66 11.90
C LEU A 154 -3.93 1.41 11.11
N ASP A 155 -4.32 0.92 9.93
CA ASP A 155 -5.44 1.47 9.18
C ASP A 155 -6.75 1.36 9.99
N GLN A 156 -7.06 0.19 10.52
CA GLN A 156 -8.28 -0.02 11.30
C GLN A 156 -8.31 0.82 12.57
N LEU A 157 -7.16 1.01 13.22
CA LEU A 157 -7.05 1.94 14.34
C LEU A 157 -7.34 3.38 13.90
N SER A 158 -6.75 3.83 12.79
CA SER A 158 -6.97 5.18 12.27
C SER A 158 -8.40 5.45 11.83
N TRP A 159 -9.12 4.41 11.39
CA TRP A 159 -10.53 4.46 11.00
C TRP A 159 -11.50 4.31 12.19
N GLY A 160 -10.98 4.08 13.41
CA GLY A 160 -11.79 3.86 14.60
C GLY A 160 -12.55 2.53 14.61
N LEU A 161 -12.13 1.56 13.79
CA LEU A 161 -12.72 0.22 13.73
C LEU A 161 -12.19 -0.71 14.82
N LEU A 162 -10.98 -0.44 15.32
CA LEU A 162 -10.36 -1.09 16.46
C LEU A 162 -9.97 -0.06 17.51
N SER A 163 -10.12 -0.41 18.77
CA SER A 163 -9.56 0.36 19.87
C SER A 163 -8.03 0.23 19.92
N PHE A 164 -7.36 1.19 20.55
CA PHE A 164 -5.91 1.14 20.76
C PHE A 164 -5.48 -0.14 21.50
N ALA A 165 -6.24 -0.57 22.50
CA ALA A 165 -5.92 -1.77 23.28
C ALA A 165 -5.96 -3.05 22.43
N GLU A 166 -7.00 -3.21 21.60
CA GLU A 166 -7.12 -4.35 20.68
C GLU A 166 -6.01 -4.35 19.64
N CYS A 167 -5.76 -3.19 19.03
CA CYS A 167 -4.70 -3.03 18.04
C CYS A 167 -3.32 -3.36 18.63
N ARG A 168 -3.00 -2.87 19.84
CA ARG A 168 -1.73 -3.11 20.52
C ARG A 168 -1.48 -4.60 20.80
N ILE A 169 -2.48 -5.33 21.29
CA ILE A 169 -2.35 -6.76 21.55
C ILE A 169 -2.04 -7.52 20.26
N ALA A 170 -2.82 -7.30 19.21
CA ALA A 170 -2.64 -7.97 17.93
C ALA A 170 -1.31 -7.59 17.26
N ALA A 171 -0.93 -6.31 17.31
CA ALA A 171 0.32 -5.79 16.77
C ALA A 171 1.55 -6.47 17.42
N ASN A 172 1.55 -6.63 18.76
CA ASN A 172 2.63 -7.29 19.46
C ASN A 172 2.80 -8.77 19.05
N GLU A 173 1.70 -9.50 18.89
CA GLU A 173 1.77 -10.89 18.42
C GLU A 173 2.26 -10.97 16.96
N LEU A 174 1.81 -10.08 16.08
CA LEU A 174 2.30 -10.01 14.70
C LEU A 174 3.80 -9.70 14.64
N LEU A 175 4.32 -8.85 15.52
CA LEU A 175 5.76 -8.54 15.55
C LEU A 175 6.60 -9.76 15.93
N LYS A 176 6.19 -10.54 16.93
CA LYS A 176 6.89 -11.78 17.31
C LYS A 176 7.00 -12.74 16.12
N LEU A 177 5.93 -12.87 15.34
CA LEU A 177 5.90 -13.71 14.14
C LEU A 177 6.74 -13.12 13.00
N ALA A 178 6.66 -11.80 12.77
CA ALA A 178 7.38 -11.11 11.71
C ALA A 178 8.90 -11.20 11.88
N VAL A 179 9.39 -10.93 13.09
CA VAL A 179 10.84 -10.94 13.37
C VAL A 179 11.36 -12.32 13.80
N LEU A 180 10.50 -13.33 13.84
CA LEU A 180 10.82 -14.70 14.25
C LEU A 180 11.49 -14.73 15.64
N HIS A 181 10.98 -13.94 16.59
CA HIS A 181 11.49 -13.85 17.96
C HIS A 181 10.33 -13.89 18.96
N PRO A 182 10.09 -15.04 19.63
CA PRO A 182 8.96 -15.21 20.56
C PRO A 182 8.96 -14.24 21.75
N ASP A 183 10.16 -13.82 22.17
CA ASP A 183 10.38 -12.96 23.34
C ASP A 183 10.60 -11.49 22.94
N ALA A 184 10.24 -11.08 21.72
CA ALA A 184 10.32 -9.67 21.32
C ALA A 184 9.43 -8.84 22.26
N GLU A 185 10.06 -8.09 23.16
CA GLU A 185 9.35 -7.18 24.05
C GLU A 185 8.99 -5.89 23.33
N CYS A 186 7.71 -5.58 23.29
CA CYS A 186 7.20 -4.29 22.82
C CYS A 186 7.07 -3.36 24.02
N GLY A 187 8.18 -2.69 24.38
CA GLY A 187 8.32 -1.94 25.63
C GLY A 187 7.67 -0.57 25.64
N THR A 188 7.12 -0.10 24.52
CA THR A 188 6.55 1.27 24.43
C THR A 188 5.04 1.22 24.20
N GLU A 189 4.34 2.30 24.60
CA GLU A 189 2.93 2.49 24.26
C GLU A 189 2.74 2.85 22.78
N ASN A 190 3.80 3.26 22.07
CA ASN A 190 3.74 3.62 20.66
C ASN A 190 3.89 2.38 19.77
N ILE A 191 2.81 1.97 19.11
CA ILE A 191 2.76 0.80 18.24
C ILE A 191 3.79 0.91 17.09
N ILE A 192 3.91 2.08 16.45
CA ILE A 192 4.87 2.27 15.35
C ILE A 192 6.32 2.18 15.85
N GLN A 193 6.62 2.74 17.01
CA GLN A 193 7.94 2.66 17.61
C GLN A 193 8.31 1.21 17.96
N ASN A 194 7.35 0.40 18.42
CA ASN A 194 7.57 -1.03 18.66
C ASN A 194 7.94 -1.76 17.36
N TYR A 195 7.32 -1.42 16.24
CA TYR A 195 7.69 -1.96 14.94
C TYR A 195 9.13 -1.59 14.56
N ILE A 196 9.51 -0.31 14.69
CA ILE A 196 10.87 0.17 14.38
C ILE A 196 11.91 -0.57 15.24
N LEU A 197 11.67 -0.70 16.54
CA LEU A 197 12.55 -1.44 17.46
C LEU A 197 12.68 -2.91 17.07
N ALA A 198 11.58 -3.58 16.73
CA ALA A 198 11.59 -4.99 16.34
C ALA A 198 12.39 -5.23 15.04
N ILE A 199 12.29 -4.33 14.05
CA ILE A 199 13.09 -4.42 12.82
C ILE A 199 14.56 -4.12 13.11
N ALA A 200 14.87 -3.13 13.94
CA ALA A 200 16.25 -2.84 14.35
C ALA A 200 16.88 -4.04 15.09
N ASP A 201 16.13 -4.71 15.96
CA ASP A 201 16.56 -5.95 16.62
C ASP A 201 16.80 -7.10 15.61
N ARG A 202 15.91 -7.27 14.63
CA ARG A 202 16.12 -8.25 13.56
C ARG A 202 17.41 -7.98 12.79
N ILE A 203 17.69 -6.74 12.44
CA ILE A 203 18.94 -6.34 11.76
C ILE A 203 20.16 -6.65 12.65
N HIS A 204 20.07 -6.34 13.95
CA HIS A 204 21.14 -6.64 14.89
C HIS A 204 21.44 -8.15 14.93
N ARG A 205 20.43 -8.99 15.07
CA ARG A 205 20.59 -10.46 15.09
C ARG A 205 21.19 -10.99 13.79
N GLU A 206 20.81 -10.45 12.63
CA GLU A 206 21.41 -10.81 11.35
C GLU A 206 22.89 -10.39 11.26
N SER A 207 23.29 -9.27 11.89
CA SER A 207 24.69 -8.84 11.94
C SER A 207 25.59 -9.79 12.74
N LEU A 208 25.04 -10.43 13.76
CA LEU A 208 25.80 -11.39 14.59
C LEU A 208 26.03 -12.75 13.91
N LYS A 209 25.19 -13.14 12.96
CA LYS A 209 25.34 -14.39 12.18
C LYS A 209 26.51 -14.35 11.18
N LYS A 210 27.03 -13.17 10.85
CA LYS A 210 28.16 -12.97 9.93
C LYS A 210 29.52 -13.05 10.58
N LYS A 211 29.59 -13.14 11.90
CA LYS A 211 30.80 -13.32 12.70
C LYS A 211 30.96 -14.79 13.10
#